data_ac3ef3f88950a1c9002a23cab96d6869
#
_entry.id   ac3ef3f88950a1c9002a23cab96d6869
#
_cell.length_a   1.000
_cell.length_b   1.000
_cell.length_c   1.000
_cell.angle_alpha   90.00
_cell.angle_beta   90.00
_cell.angle_gamma   90.00
#
_symmetry.space_group_name_H-M   'P 1'
#
loop_
_entity.id
_entity.type
_entity.pdbx_description
1 polymer ?
#
loop_
_entity_poly.entity_id
_entity_poly.type
_entity_poly.pdbx_seq_one_letter_code
_entity_poly.pdbx_strand_id
1 'polypeptide(L)'
;MEKKQGVIIALLAVCVFFSVIIAAMYLTSDRTAPVITVDESKVKPYSAEQGEDVLKSYAKAVDAKDGDVSSSIVIENIYVMPDMTRAKVIFAARDHDNNVAKYSYMIAYEASEEEIEAKEQLTQAETTTAAETEKTETDSTKNASKTTEAEKT
;
A
#
# COMPACT_ATOMS: atom_id res chain seq x y z
N MET A 1 25.51 58.85 0.78
CA MET A 1 25.64 57.61 -0.03
C MET A 1 26.17 56.44 0.81
N GLU A 2 27.09 56.65 1.74
CA GLU A 2 27.73 55.59 2.56
C GLU A 2 26.76 54.72 3.39
N LYS A 3 25.75 55.30 4.05
CA LYS A 3 24.79 54.54 4.86
C LYS A 3 24.00 53.52 4.05
N LYS A 4 23.64 53.82 2.80
CA LYS A 4 22.92 52.88 1.92
C LYS A 4 23.82 51.74 1.45
N GLN A 5 25.10 52.00 1.20
CA GLN A 5 26.08 50.96 0.84
C GLN A 5 26.34 50.03 2.02
N GLY A 6 26.43 50.52 3.24
CA GLY A 6 26.56 49.68 4.44
C GLY A 6 25.39 48.74 4.66
N VAL A 7 24.15 49.20 4.42
CA VAL A 7 22.96 48.34 4.52
C VAL A 7 22.96 47.24 3.45
N ILE A 8 23.37 47.56 2.23
CA ILE A 8 23.45 46.58 1.13
C ILE A 8 24.47 45.48 1.45
N ILE A 9 25.66 45.89 1.95
CA ILE A 9 26.73 44.96 2.34
C ILE A 9 26.26 44.05 3.49
N ALA A 10 25.56 44.58 4.50
CA ALA A 10 25.03 43.82 5.60
C ALA A 10 23.97 42.78 5.12
N LEU A 11 23.09 43.18 4.21
CA LEU A 11 22.11 42.27 3.62
C LEU A 11 22.76 41.13 2.82
N LEU A 12 23.78 41.46 2.02
CA LEU A 12 24.53 40.44 1.27
C LEU A 12 25.25 39.46 2.20
N ALA A 13 25.85 39.95 3.30
CA ALA A 13 26.50 39.09 4.30
C ALA A 13 25.53 38.14 4.96
N VAL A 14 24.32 38.61 5.30
CA VAL A 14 23.22 37.75 5.84
C VAL A 14 22.80 36.72 4.82
N CYS A 15 22.62 37.09 3.55
CA CYS A 15 22.26 36.12 2.51
C CYS A 15 23.31 35.03 2.32
N VAL A 16 24.59 35.39 2.31
CA VAL A 16 25.70 34.43 2.21
C VAL A 16 25.72 33.52 3.43
N PHE A 17 25.55 34.06 4.64
CA PHE A 17 25.50 33.28 5.87
C PHE A 17 24.39 32.22 5.85
N PHE A 18 23.16 32.62 5.48
CA PHE A 18 22.06 31.65 5.34
C PHE A 18 22.29 30.66 4.21
N SER A 19 22.88 31.05 3.11
CA SER A 19 23.22 30.14 2.00
C SER A 19 24.20 29.05 2.46
N VAL A 20 25.19 29.39 3.27
CA VAL A 20 26.15 28.43 3.82
C VAL A 20 25.46 27.46 4.79
N ILE A 21 24.57 27.95 5.65
CA ILE A 21 23.80 27.09 6.55
C ILE A 21 22.93 26.09 5.77
N ILE A 22 22.17 26.57 4.78
CA ILE A 22 21.33 25.74 3.93
C ILE A 22 22.18 24.71 3.19
N ALA A 23 23.32 25.10 2.64
CA ALA A 23 24.22 24.16 1.96
C ALA A 23 24.76 23.10 2.94
N ALA A 24 25.15 23.50 4.15
CA ALA A 24 25.61 22.56 5.17
C ALA A 24 24.51 21.56 5.57
N MET A 25 23.29 22.03 5.81
CA MET A 25 22.14 21.14 6.11
C MET A 25 21.85 20.17 4.95
N TYR A 26 21.93 20.66 3.70
CA TYR A 26 21.70 19.85 2.52
C TYR A 26 22.75 18.75 2.33
N LEU A 27 24.01 19.03 2.64
CA LEU A 27 25.12 18.09 2.51
C LEU A 27 25.20 17.09 3.66
N THR A 28 24.63 17.41 4.82
CA THR A 28 24.63 16.53 6.00
C THR A 28 23.35 15.69 6.13
N SER A 29 22.29 16.05 5.39
CA SER A 29 21.03 15.32 5.38
C SER A 29 21.21 13.96 4.70
N ASP A 30 20.78 12.90 5.38
CA ASP A 30 20.70 11.56 4.78
C ASP A 30 19.53 11.48 3.82
N ARG A 31 19.74 10.75 2.73
CA ARG A 31 18.73 10.51 1.69
C ARG A 31 18.62 9.03 1.35
N THR A 32 19.27 8.18 2.14
CA THR A 32 19.18 6.74 2.01
C THR A 32 18.04 6.24 2.89
N ALA A 33 17.20 5.38 2.33
CA ALA A 33 16.14 4.76 3.10
C ALA A 33 16.66 3.50 3.81
N PRO A 34 16.10 3.13 4.97
CA PRO A 34 16.51 1.93 5.68
C PRO A 34 16.22 0.65 4.87
N VAL A 35 16.96 -0.40 5.17
CA VAL A 35 16.75 -1.73 4.57
C VAL A 35 15.92 -2.56 5.52
N ILE A 36 14.77 -3.03 5.07
CA ILE A 36 13.90 -3.94 5.83
C ILE A 36 14.22 -5.38 5.44
N THR A 37 14.41 -6.24 6.42
CA THR A 37 14.64 -7.68 6.26
C THR A 37 13.64 -8.45 7.13
N VAL A 38 13.18 -9.63 6.66
CA VAL A 38 12.34 -10.55 7.42
C VAL A 38 13.14 -11.78 7.79
N ASP A 39 13.07 -12.18 9.05
CA ASP A 39 13.71 -13.39 9.57
C ASP A 39 12.80 -14.58 9.30
N GLU A 40 12.99 -15.23 8.14
CA GLU A 40 12.18 -16.36 7.68
C GLU A 40 12.16 -17.54 8.68
N SER A 41 13.18 -17.69 9.52
CA SER A 41 13.26 -18.77 10.51
C SER A 41 12.23 -18.59 11.64
N LYS A 42 11.74 -17.39 11.86
CA LYS A 42 10.76 -17.05 12.90
C LYS A 42 9.34 -16.97 12.38
N VAL A 43 9.17 -16.83 11.06
CA VAL A 43 7.86 -16.65 10.44
C VAL A 43 6.99 -17.89 10.67
N LYS A 44 5.80 -17.67 11.24
CA LYS A 44 4.75 -18.67 11.40
C LYS A 44 3.53 -18.25 10.59
N PRO A 45 2.61 -19.19 10.28
CA PRO A 45 1.34 -18.81 9.67
C PRO A 45 0.64 -17.70 10.47
N TYR A 46 0.05 -16.76 9.78
CA TYR A 46 -0.62 -15.60 10.37
C TYR A 46 -2.12 -15.73 10.25
N SER A 47 -2.85 -15.41 11.32
CA SER A 47 -4.31 -15.23 11.31
C SER A 47 -4.66 -13.81 11.76
N ALA A 48 -5.81 -13.28 11.33
CA ALA A 48 -6.25 -11.93 11.69
C ALA A 48 -6.38 -11.72 13.20
N GLU A 49 -6.63 -12.79 13.96
CA GLU A 49 -6.77 -12.74 15.42
C GLU A 49 -5.45 -12.44 16.17
N GLN A 50 -4.29 -12.71 15.54
CA GLN A 50 -2.98 -12.57 16.21
C GLN A 50 -2.52 -11.12 16.34
N GLY A 51 -3.08 -10.19 15.58
CA GLY A 51 -2.68 -8.80 15.57
C GLY A 51 -1.35 -8.53 14.81
N GLU A 52 -1.12 -7.27 14.48
CA GLU A 52 0.03 -6.86 13.66
C GLU A 52 1.39 -6.95 14.37
N ASP A 53 1.40 -6.92 15.71
CA ASP A 53 2.66 -6.94 16.47
C ASP A 53 3.44 -8.23 16.30
N VAL A 54 2.75 -9.34 16.03
CA VAL A 54 3.38 -10.62 15.69
C VAL A 54 4.17 -10.48 14.38
N LEU A 55 3.57 -9.85 13.37
CA LEU A 55 4.23 -9.62 12.06
C LEU A 55 5.44 -8.71 12.20
N LYS A 56 5.33 -7.61 12.98
CA LYS A 56 6.46 -6.69 13.22
C LYS A 56 7.63 -7.40 13.87
N SER A 57 7.38 -8.41 14.73
CA SER A 57 8.43 -9.17 15.40
C SER A 57 9.31 -9.99 14.45
N TYR A 58 8.85 -10.27 13.25
CA TYR A 58 9.60 -10.99 12.22
C TYR A 58 10.50 -10.08 11.39
N ALA A 59 10.29 -8.77 11.43
CA ALA A 59 11.00 -7.81 10.59
C ALA A 59 12.05 -7.03 11.38
N LYS A 60 13.13 -6.65 10.68
CA LYS A 60 14.19 -5.78 11.16
C LYS A 60 14.46 -4.72 10.11
N ALA A 61 14.67 -3.47 10.55
CA ALA A 61 15.05 -2.37 9.68
C ALA A 61 16.40 -1.79 10.13
N VAL A 62 17.33 -1.64 9.20
CA VAL A 62 18.66 -1.09 9.46
C VAL A 62 18.95 -0.01 8.44
N ASP A 63 19.38 1.13 8.94
CA ASP A 63 19.86 2.22 8.14
C ASP A 63 21.38 2.36 8.23
N ALA A 64 22.03 2.86 7.17
CA ALA A 64 23.49 2.99 7.11
C ALA A 64 24.03 4.05 8.05
N LYS A 65 23.28 5.13 8.31
CA LYS A 65 23.66 6.27 9.15
C LYS A 65 23.08 6.13 10.55
N ASP A 66 21.81 5.77 10.67
CA ASP A 66 21.06 5.74 11.92
C ASP A 66 21.14 4.39 12.65
N GLY A 67 21.63 3.34 11.97
CA GLY A 67 21.75 2.01 12.54
C GLY A 67 20.41 1.28 12.62
N ASP A 68 20.09 0.69 13.78
CA ASP A 68 18.86 -0.07 13.99
C ASP A 68 17.64 0.86 14.17
N VAL A 69 16.78 0.91 13.18
CA VAL A 69 15.53 1.67 13.17
C VAL A 69 14.30 0.77 13.20
N SER A 70 14.43 -0.47 13.67
CA SER A 70 13.34 -1.46 13.71
C SER A 70 12.12 -0.99 14.51
N SER A 71 12.30 -0.10 15.49
CA SER A 71 11.19 0.50 16.24
C SER A 71 10.25 1.36 15.38
N SER A 72 10.70 1.78 14.20
CA SER A 72 9.89 2.55 13.24
C SER A 72 9.04 1.68 12.32
N ILE A 73 9.19 0.34 12.40
CA ILE A 73 8.45 -0.59 11.54
C ILE A 73 6.95 -0.52 11.85
N VAL A 74 6.18 -0.33 10.80
CA VAL A 74 4.71 -0.42 10.81
C VAL A 74 4.26 -1.38 9.72
N ILE A 75 3.10 -1.99 9.94
CA ILE A 75 2.39 -2.73 8.88
C ILE A 75 1.53 -1.71 8.13
N GLU A 76 1.84 -1.49 6.87
CA GLU A 76 1.07 -0.56 6.03
C GLU A 76 -0.22 -1.21 5.54
N ASN A 77 -0.14 -2.50 5.17
CA ASN A 77 -1.31 -3.25 4.73
C ASN A 77 -1.07 -4.77 4.77
N ILE A 78 -2.17 -5.52 4.88
CA ILE A 78 -2.21 -6.97 4.79
C ILE A 78 -3.27 -7.35 3.74
N TYR A 79 -2.84 -7.98 2.66
CA TYR A 79 -3.72 -8.46 1.59
C TYR A 79 -3.82 -9.98 1.65
N VAL A 80 -4.96 -10.49 2.11
CA VAL A 80 -5.24 -11.93 2.05
C VAL A 80 -5.52 -12.31 0.59
N MET A 81 -4.85 -13.36 0.11
CA MET A 81 -5.04 -13.84 -1.25
C MET A 81 -6.43 -14.49 -1.40
N PRO A 82 -6.99 -14.53 -2.63
CA PRO A 82 -8.30 -15.12 -2.86
C PRO A 82 -8.43 -16.59 -2.46
N ASP A 83 -7.33 -17.34 -2.44
CA ASP A 83 -7.27 -18.73 -1.99
C ASP A 83 -7.28 -18.88 -0.46
N MET A 84 -7.18 -17.75 0.29
CA MET A 84 -7.14 -17.69 1.75
C MET A 84 -6.04 -18.55 2.40
N THR A 85 -5.01 -18.94 1.63
CA THR A 85 -3.88 -19.73 2.12
C THR A 85 -2.65 -18.89 2.37
N ARG A 86 -2.61 -17.68 1.84
CA ARG A 86 -1.49 -16.75 1.92
C ARG A 86 -1.96 -15.32 2.09
N ALA A 87 -1.13 -14.51 2.73
CA ALA A 87 -1.31 -13.07 2.80
C ALA A 87 -0.04 -12.34 2.36
N LYS A 88 -0.20 -11.23 1.67
CA LYS A 88 0.88 -10.29 1.35
C LYS A 88 0.90 -9.21 2.42
N VAL A 89 1.97 -9.16 3.20
CA VAL A 89 2.21 -8.14 4.23
C VAL A 89 3.12 -7.08 3.66
N ILE A 90 2.76 -5.81 3.84
CA ILE A 90 3.59 -4.67 3.45
C ILE A 90 4.11 -4.00 4.72
N PHE A 91 5.42 -4.12 4.93
CA PHE A 91 6.15 -3.44 5.97
C PHE A 91 6.60 -2.07 5.48
N ALA A 92 6.53 -1.06 6.33
CA ALA A 92 7.15 0.23 6.09
C ALA A 92 8.03 0.59 7.30
N ALA A 93 9.19 1.19 7.06
CA ALA A 93 10.08 1.71 8.09
C ALA A 93 10.65 3.05 7.65
N ARG A 94 10.98 3.90 8.60
CA ARG A 94 11.62 5.19 8.34
C ARG A 94 12.82 5.41 9.26
N ASP A 95 13.79 6.19 8.76
CA ASP A 95 14.92 6.69 9.52
C ASP A 95 14.61 8.01 10.26
N HIS A 96 15.63 8.63 10.88
CA HIS A 96 15.52 9.91 11.56
C HIS A 96 15.38 11.10 10.60
N ASP A 97 15.90 10.98 9.37
CA ASP A 97 15.80 12.00 8.32
C ASP A 97 14.48 11.88 7.50
N ASN A 98 13.57 10.96 7.89
CA ASN A 98 12.27 10.65 7.26
C ASN A 98 12.38 9.99 5.87
N ASN A 99 13.47 9.32 5.55
CA ASN A 99 13.50 8.46 4.38
C ASN A 99 12.73 7.16 4.69
N VAL A 100 11.83 6.77 3.80
CA VAL A 100 10.92 5.63 4.02
C VAL A 100 11.26 4.50 3.07
N ALA A 101 11.39 3.30 3.63
CA ALA A 101 11.45 2.05 2.88
C ALA A 101 10.15 1.27 3.02
N LYS A 102 9.80 0.50 1.98
CA LYS A 102 8.71 -0.45 2.00
C LYS A 102 9.21 -1.82 1.53
N TYR A 103 8.77 -2.86 2.19
CA TYR A 103 9.09 -4.23 1.86
C TYR A 103 7.84 -5.10 1.91
N SER A 104 7.59 -5.90 0.89
CA SER A 104 6.45 -6.81 0.86
C SER A 104 6.92 -8.26 1.00
N TYR A 105 6.25 -9.00 1.87
CA TYR A 105 6.54 -10.40 2.15
C TYR A 105 5.26 -11.23 2.06
N MET A 106 5.39 -12.45 1.51
CA MET A 106 4.27 -13.41 1.44
C MET A 106 4.37 -14.36 2.63
N ILE A 107 3.32 -14.43 3.43
CA ILE A 107 3.21 -15.29 4.61
C ILE A 107 2.08 -16.31 4.40
N ALA A 108 2.21 -17.50 4.97
CA ALA A 108 1.09 -18.43 5.06
C ALA A 108 -0.02 -17.81 5.91
N TYR A 109 -1.26 -17.94 5.47
CA TYR A 109 -2.44 -17.42 6.15
C TYR A 109 -3.33 -18.53 6.63
N GLU A 110 -3.79 -18.43 7.87
CA GLU A 110 -4.76 -19.32 8.47
C GLU A 110 -6.07 -18.54 8.64
N ALA A 111 -7.01 -18.77 7.70
CA ALA A 111 -8.33 -18.16 7.77
C ALA A 111 -9.16 -18.80 8.90
N SER A 112 -9.96 -17.98 9.59
CA SER A 112 -10.93 -18.48 10.54
C SER A 112 -12.12 -19.14 9.83
N GLU A 113 -12.84 -20.00 10.55
CA GLU A 113 -14.06 -20.63 10.00
C GLU A 113 -15.10 -19.58 9.59
N GLU A 114 -15.21 -18.48 10.34
CA GLU A 114 -16.12 -17.36 10.04
C GLU A 114 -15.75 -16.65 8.73
N GLU A 115 -14.44 -16.46 8.46
CA GLU A 115 -13.97 -15.84 7.21
C GLU A 115 -14.23 -16.73 6.00
N ILE A 116 -14.08 -18.04 6.15
CA ILE A 116 -14.37 -19.03 5.10
C ILE A 116 -15.85 -19.03 4.78
N GLU A 117 -16.71 -19.13 5.81
CA GLU A 117 -18.17 -19.11 5.64
C GLU A 117 -18.68 -17.82 5.02
N ALA A 118 -18.15 -16.66 5.45
CA ALA A 118 -18.51 -15.36 4.89
C ALA A 118 -18.17 -15.26 3.39
N LYS A 119 -17.03 -15.82 2.98
CA LYS A 119 -16.63 -15.85 1.58
C LYS A 119 -17.52 -16.79 0.74
N GLU A 120 -17.87 -17.96 1.26
CA GLU A 120 -18.76 -18.90 0.57
C GLU A 120 -20.15 -18.29 0.33
N GLN A 121 -20.68 -17.55 1.31
CA GLN A 121 -21.96 -16.84 1.18
C GLN A 121 -21.91 -15.75 0.10
N LEU A 122 -20.83 -14.97 0.04
CA LEU A 122 -20.64 -13.95 -1.00
C LEU A 122 -20.55 -14.56 -2.40
N THR A 123 -19.82 -15.66 -2.55
CA THR A 123 -19.67 -16.35 -3.83
C THR A 123 -21.01 -16.95 -4.31
N GLN A 124 -21.83 -17.46 -3.40
CA GLN A 124 -23.17 -17.97 -3.74
C GLN A 124 -24.13 -16.84 -4.15
N ALA A 125 -24.05 -15.68 -3.50
CA ALA A 125 -24.88 -14.52 -3.82
C ALA A 125 -24.57 -13.97 -5.23
N GLU A 126 -23.29 -13.90 -5.61
CA GLU A 126 -22.88 -13.46 -6.95
C GLU A 126 -23.33 -14.45 -8.04
N THR A 127 -23.25 -15.75 -7.77
CA THR A 127 -23.68 -16.79 -8.72
C THR A 127 -25.20 -16.76 -8.95
N THR A 128 -25.98 -16.43 -7.92
CA THR A 128 -27.45 -16.37 -8.02
C THR A 128 -27.88 -15.12 -8.81
N THR A 129 -27.19 -13.99 -8.65
CA THR A 129 -27.49 -12.74 -9.37
C THR A 129 -27.14 -12.85 -10.87
N ALA A 130 -26.05 -13.56 -11.21
CA ALA A 130 -25.66 -13.80 -12.61
C ALA A 130 -26.66 -14.72 -13.35
N ALA A 131 -27.24 -15.71 -12.66
CA ALA A 131 -28.23 -16.63 -13.23
C ALA A 131 -29.61 -15.98 -13.48
N GLU A 132 -29.96 -14.93 -12.69
CA GLU A 132 -31.22 -14.19 -12.88
C GLU A 132 -31.12 -13.17 -14.03
N THR A 133 -29.93 -12.63 -14.31
CA THR A 133 -29.72 -11.68 -15.42
C THR A 133 -29.73 -12.37 -16.79
N GLU A 134 -29.26 -13.62 -16.89
CA GLU A 134 -29.30 -14.38 -18.15
C GLU A 134 -30.73 -14.87 -18.52
N LYS A 135 -31.63 -15.00 -17.54
CA LYS A 135 -33.02 -15.40 -17.81
C LYS A 135 -33.93 -14.28 -18.32
N THR A 136 -33.54 -13.04 -18.15
CA THR A 136 -34.35 -11.87 -18.55
C THR A 136 -34.04 -11.41 -19.97
N GLU A 137 -32.88 -11.75 -20.55
CA GLU A 137 -32.55 -11.36 -21.94
C GLU A 137 -33.05 -12.32 -23.04
N THR A 138 -33.46 -13.55 -22.70
CA THR A 138 -33.92 -14.52 -23.71
C THR A 138 -35.42 -14.46 -24.02
N ASP A 139 -36.22 -13.68 -23.29
CA ASP A 139 -37.68 -13.60 -23.54
C ASP A 139 -38.13 -12.35 -24.34
N SER A 140 -37.19 -11.46 -24.71
CA SER A 140 -37.53 -10.20 -25.44
C SER A 140 -37.30 -10.25 -26.95
N THR A 141 -36.78 -11.35 -27.52
CA THR A 141 -36.41 -11.44 -28.96
C THR A 141 -37.36 -12.35 -29.79
N LYS A 142 -38.50 -12.75 -29.26
CA LYS A 142 -39.40 -13.68 -29.97
C LYS A 142 -40.73 -13.11 -30.45
N ASN A 143 -40.92 -11.78 -30.42
CA ASN A 143 -42.20 -11.18 -30.83
C ASN A 143 -42.09 -10.04 -31.87
N ALA A 144 -41.10 -10.08 -32.77
CA ALA A 144 -41.04 -9.13 -33.90
C ALA A 144 -40.67 -9.84 -35.20
N SER A 145 -41.54 -10.77 -35.66
CA SER A 145 -41.50 -11.22 -37.06
C SER A 145 -42.81 -11.91 -37.45
N LYS A 146 -43.88 -11.14 -37.59
CA LYS A 146 -45.02 -11.55 -38.38
C LYS A 146 -45.93 -10.33 -38.65
N THR A 147 -45.65 -9.59 -39.67
CA THR A 147 -46.64 -8.87 -40.50
C THR A 147 -45.87 -8.11 -41.58
N THR A 148 -45.83 -8.60 -42.78
CA THR A 148 -46.05 -7.86 -44.02
C THR A 148 -45.76 -8.78 -45.21
N GLU A 149 -46.77 -9.47 -45.68
CA GLU A 149 -46.83 -9.92 -47.05
C GLU A 149 -48.31 -10.02 -47.42
N ALA A 150 -48.79 -9.04 -48.07
CA ALA A 150 -49.92 -9.07 -49.02
C ALA A 150 -50.18 -7.66 -49.52
N GLU A 151 -49.82 -7.39 -50.71
CA GLU A 151 -50.67 -6.74 -51.73
C GLU A 151 -49.82 -6.08 -52.82
N LYS A 152 -49.74 -6.68 -53.96
CA LYS A 152 -49.76 -5.97 -55.24
C LYS A 152 -50.14 -6.90 -56.38
N THR A 153 -51.36 -6.73 -56.80
CA THR A 153 -51.81 -6.94 -58.18
C THR A 153 -51.34 -5.80 -59.03
#